data_ad7166c788cd37b3048a7663a60111da
#
_entry.id   ad7166c788cd37b3048a7663a60111da
#
_cell.length_a   1.000
_cell.length_b   1.000
_cell.length_c   1.000
_cell.angle_alpha   90.00
_cell.angle_beta   90.00
_cell.angle_gamma   90.00
#
_symmetry.space_group_name_H-M   'P 1'
#
loop_
_entity.id
_entity.type
_entity.pdbx_description
1 polymer ?
#
loop_
_entity_poly.entity_id
_entity_poly.type
_entity_poly.pdbx_seq_one_letter_code
_entity_poly.pdbx_strand_id
1 'polypeptide(L)'
;TGSMKNINLGLDLSGGVSITYQAVKDNPTDEEMSDTRYKLEQRAQQYSEEAQVYLQGDNRITIEIPGATDATTILEEMGKPGSLYFIKQTNDDGTENYTYDSSTGEYVLNGKTIEELEEDGSVVLTGKDVESAEAMHQQNSTTKATESVVQLKMTDEGKQKFADATQEAYSAGKSIGIYYDEKFVSVPSVNAVISDGTAVISGGNMDWDEATSLASTLRIGSLSLKLEEINSSVVGAQLGSAAVSTSVKAGAIGIVLIILFLAIVYRLPG
;
A
#
# COMPACT_ATOMS: atom_id res chain seq x y z
N THR A 1 -11.24 28.12 18.69
CA THR A 1 -10.35 29.03 17.93
C THR A 1 -9.97 28.33 16.64
N GLY A 2 -10.73 28.62 15.55
CA GLY A 2 -10.45 28.06 14.23
C GLY A 2 -9.10 28.56 13.71
N SER A 3 -8.12 27.66 13.64
CA SER A 3 -6.85 27.93 12.98
C SER A 3 -7.06 27.70 11.48
N MET A 4 -6.49 28.57 10.64
CA MET A 4 -6.47 28.39 9.17
C MET A 4 -5.77 27.07 8.75
N LYS A 5 -5.13 26.36 9.69
CA LYS A 5 -4.51 25.05 9.47
C LYS A 5 -5.50 23.87 9.36
N ASN A 6 -6.79 24.09 9.66
CA ASN A 6 -7.82 23.06 9.65
C ASN A 6 -8.79 23.19 8.45
N ILE A 7 -8.40 23.92 7.41
CA ILE A 7 -9.18 23.98 6.17
C ILE A 7 -8.57 22.95 5.23
N ASN A 8 -9.37 21.93 4.88
CA ASN A 8 -8.98 20.93 3.89
C ASN A 8 -8.87 21.63 2.53
N LEU A 9 -7.64 21.76 2.07
CA LEU A 9 -7.33 22.40 0.81
C LEU A 9 -7.15 21.30 -0.24
N GLY A 10 -8.01 21.29 -1.26
CA GLY A 10 -7.87 20.36 -2.38
C GLY A 10 -6.52 20.52 -3.10
N LEU A 11 -6.24 19.62 -4.04
CA LEU A 11 -4.98 19.51 -4.80
C LEU A 11 -4.53 20.85 -5.40
N ASP A 12 -5.48 21.67 -5.89
CA ASP A 12 -5.20 22.98 -6.50
C ASP A 12 -4.57 24.00 -5.55
N LEU A 13 -4.85 23.89 -4.26
CA LEU A 13 -4.38 24.83 -3.24
C LEU A 13 -3.21 24.28 -2.41
N SER A 14 -3.19 22.99 -2.13
CA SER A 14 -2.14 22.34 -1.36
C SER A 14 -0.96 21.89 -2.22
N GLY A 15 -1.17 21.77 -3.54
CA GLY A 15 -0.31 20.96 -4.39
C GLY A 15 -0.48 19.48 -4.06
N GLY A 16 0.27 18.62 -4.71
CA GLY A 16 0.24 17.19 -4.47
C GLY A 16 0.33 16.36 -5.75
N VAL A 17 -0.16 15.12 -5.67
CA VAL A 17 -0.07 14.15 -6.76
C VAL A 17 -1.48 13.75 -7.18
N SER A 18 -1.72 13.69 -8.50
CA SER A 18 -2.92 13.10 -9.09
C SER A 18 -2.50 11.99 -10.04
N ILE A 19 -3.10 10.81 -9.89
CA ILE A 19 -2.78 9.64 -10.69
C ILE A 19 -4.09 9.05 -11.21
N THR A 20 -4.11 8.69 -12.49
CA THR A 20 -5.24 7.96 -13.07
C THR A 20 -4.76 6.61 -13.59
N TYR A 21 -5.38 5.56 -13.08
CA TYR A 21 -5.18 4.19 -13.50
C TYR A 21 -6.36 3.69 -14.34
N GLN A 22 -6.05 2.78 -15.24
CA GLN A 22 -7.05 2.00 -15.99
C GLN A 22 -6.91 0.53 -15.63
N ALA A 23 -8.04 -0.15 -15.43
CA ALA A 23 -8.05 -1.59 -15.27
C ALA A 23 -7.59 -2.27 -16.58
N VAL A 24 -6.67 -3.23 -16.46
CA VAL A 24 -6.17 -4.02 -17.61
C VAL A 24 -7.25 -5.00 -18.08
N LYS A 25 -8.13 -5.43 -17.15
CA LYS A 25 -9.25 -6.31 -17.47
C LYS A 25 -10.28 -5.58 -18.33
N ASP A 26 -10.65 -6.19 -19.45
CA ASP A 26 -11.77 -5.75 -20.27
C ASP A 26 -13.09 -5.98 -19.50
N ASN A 27 -13.89 -4.94 -19.31
CA ASN A 27 -15.17 -4.96 -18.58
C ASN A 27 -15.05 -5.50 -17.13
N PRO A 28 -14.34 -4.79 -16.25
CA PRO A 28 -14.34 -5.12 -14.83
C PRO A 28 -15.75 -4.97 -14.24
N THR A 29 -16.08 -5.77 -13.23
CA THR A 29 -17.36 -5.63 -12.55
C THR A 29 -17.36 -4.42 -11.61
N ASP A 30 -18.56 -3.89 -11.29
CA ASP A 30 -18.72 -2.80 -10.32
C ASP A 30 -18.14 -3.15 -8.94
N GLU A 31 -18.23 -4.42 -8.53
CA GLU A 31 -17.67 -4.94 -7.29
C GLU A 31 -16.13 -4.90 -7.31
N GLU A 32 -15.49 -5.42 -8.37
CA GLU A 32 -14.03 -5.38 -8.53
C GLU A 32 -13.50 -3.94 -8.56
N MET A 33 -14.19 -3.03 -9.25
CA MET A 33 -13.83 -1.61 -9.29
C MET A 33 -13.99 -0.95 -7.92
N SER A 34 -15.08 -1.24 -7.21
CA SER A 34 -15.34 -0.70 -5.88
C SER A 34 -14.32 -1.19 -4.85
N ASP A 35 -13.99 -2.48 -4.85
CA ASP A 35 -12.97 -3.06 -3.98
C ASP A 35 -11.58 -2.49 -4.26
N THR A 36 -11.24 -2.38 -5.55
CA THR A 36 -9.96 -1.78 -5.97
C THR A 36 -9.88 -0.32 -5.52
N ARG A 37 -10.94 0.46 -5.73
CA ARG A 37 -11.03 1.85 -5.26
C ARG A 37 -10.85 1.95 -3.75
N TYR A 38 -11.55 1.11 -2.98
CA TYR A 38 -11.45 1.10 -1.52
C TYR A 38 -10.01 0.81 -1.04
N LYS A 39 -9.34 -0.17 -1.64
CA LYS A 39 -7.95 -0.52 -1.30
C LYS A 39 -6.97 0.59 -1.67
N LEU A 40 -7.15 1.22 -2.83
CA LEU A 40 -6.34 2.38 -3.22
C LEU A 40 -6.56 3.58 -2.28
N GLU A 41 -7.79 3.79 -1.82
CA GLU A 41 -8.10 4.84 -0.83
C GLU A 41 -7.38 4.58 0.50
N GLN A 42 -7.37 3.34 0.99
CA GLN A 42 -6.63 2.96 2.19
C GLN A 42 -5.10 3.18 2.02
N ARG A 43 -4.54 2.90 0.84
CA ARG A 43 -3.13 3.19 0.54
C ARG A 43 -2.86 4.69 0.48
N ALA A 44 -3.70 5.44 -0.24
CA ALA A 44 -3.54 6.88 -0.42
C ALA A 44 -3.64 7.64 0.93
N GLN A 45 -4.50 7.18 1.84
CA GLN A 45 -4.64 7.76 3.18
C GLN A 45 -3.40 7.62 4.07
N GLN A 46 -2.45 6.73 3.75
CA GLN A 46 -1.17 6.65 4.45
C GLN A 46 -0.27 7.87 4.15
N TYR A 47 -0.46 8.49 2.99
CA TYR A 47 0.32 9.66 2.58
C TYR A 47 -0.38 10.97 2.93
N SER A 48 -1.71 11.00 2.93
CA SER A 48 -2.51 12.18 3.26
C SER A 48 -3.90 11.76 3.74
N GLU A 49 -4.30 12.22 4.92
CA GLU A 49 -5.68 12.02 5.42
C GLU A 49 -6.74 12.65 4.50
N GLU A 50 -6.33 13.61 3.66
CA GLU A 50 -7.18 14.31 2.69
C GLU A 50 -7.19 13.61 1.31
N ALA A 51 -6.51 12.47 1.17
CA ALA A 51 -6.48 11.72 -0.09
C ALA A 51 -7.87 11.27 -0.51
N GLN A 52 -8.14 11.38 -1.80
CA GLN A 52 -9.42 11.02 -2.40
C GLN A 52 -9.20 10.04 -3.55
N VAL A 53 -10.06 9.03 -3.63
CA VAL A 53 -10.05 8.04 -4.71
C VAL A 53 -11.45 7.88 -5.26
N TYR A 54 -11.61 8.10 -6.54
CA TYR A 54 -12.90 8.04 -7.21
C TYR A 54 -12.85 7.31 -8.54
N LEU A 55 -13.96 6.68 -8.89
CA LEU A 55 -14.14 6.01 -10.16
C LEU A 55 -14.36 7.03 -11.27
N GLN A 56 -13.77 6.81 -12.43
CA GLN A 56 -13.92 7.62 -13.63
C GLN A 56 -14.35 6.74 -14.82
N GLY A 57 -15.61 6.80 -15.17
CA GLY A 57 -16.20 5.87 -16.15
C GLY A 57 -16.23 4.44 -15.60
N ASP A 58 -16.19 3.46 -16.50
CA ASP A 58 -16.44 2.06 -16.16
C ASP A 58 -15.18 1.29 -15.76
N ASN A 59 -13.96 1.80 -16.08
CA ASN A 59 -12.72 1.06 -15.92
C ASN A 59 -11.53 1.91 -15.45
N ARG A 60 -11.76 3.13 -14.97
CA ARG A 60 -10.68 4.02 -14.49
C ARG A 60 -10.87 4.41 -13.05
N ILE A 61 -9.75 4.63 -12.37
CA ILE A 61 -9.70 5.10 -10.99
C ILE A 61 -8.73 6.26 -10.93
N THR A 62 -9.18 7.38 -10.37
CA THR A 62 -8.33 8.55 -10.13
C THR A 62 -8.07 8.69 -8.64
N ILE A 63 -6.81 8.93 -8.30
CA ILE A 63 -6.30 9.13 -6.96
C ILE A 63 -5.77 10.56 -6.87
N GLU A 64 -6.17 11.29 -5.85
CA GLU A 64 -5.66 12.62 -5.53
C GLU A 64 -5.09 12.61 -4.11
N ILE A 65 -3.81 12.99 -3.98
CA ILE A 65 -3.09 13.02 -2.69
C ILE A 65 -2.57 14.44 -2.45
N PRO A 66 -3.38 15.28 -1.78
CA PRO A 66 -2.98 16.64 -1.47
C PRO A 66 -1.79 16.69 -0.52
N GLY A 67 -0.89 17.66 -0.73
CA GLY A 67 0.28 17.88 0.14
C GLY A 67 1.43 16.89 -0.05
N ALA A 68 1.29 15.91 -0.94
CA ALA A 68 2.33 14.95 -1.24
C ALA A 68 3.51 15.62 -1.96
N THR A 69 4.73 15.36 -1.49
CA THR A 69 5.96 15.98 -2.01
C THR A 69 6.83 14.99 -2.81
N ASP A 70 6.72 13.70 -2.52
CA ASP A 70 7.47 12.65 -3.22
C ASP A 70 6.55 11.87 -4.15
N ALA A 71 6.37 12.44 -5.34
CA ALA A 71 5.50 11.85 -6.35
C ALA A 71 6.04 10.53 -6.92
N THR A 72 7.36 10.38 -7.02
CA THR A 72 7.96 9.18 -7.63
C THR A 72 7.69 7.95 -6.78
N THR A 73 7.98 8.03 -5.49
CA THR A 73 7.71 6.92 -4.55
C THR A 73 6.22 6.59 -4.51
N ILE A 74 5.35 7.61 -4.47
CA ILE A 74 3.90 7.40 -4.43
C ILE A 74 3.40 6.73 -5.71
N LEU A 75 3.88 7.15 -6.89
CA LEU A 75 3.53 6.54 -8.16
C LEU A 75 3.93 5.07 -8.21
N GLU A 76 5.15 4.78 -7.79
CA GLU A 76 5.65 3.40 -7.72
C GLU A 76 4.83 2.53 -6.77
N GLU A 77 4.44 3.03 -5.60
CA GLU A 77 3.72 2.25 -4.58
C GLU A 77 2.22 2.13 -4.84
N MET A 78 1.59 3.16 -5.42
CA MET A 78 0.14 3.13 -5.69
C MET A 78 -0.23 2.11 -6.77
N GLY A 79 0.56 2.01 -7.84
CA GLY A 79 0.29 1.14 -8.99
C GLY A 79 0.63 -0.33 -8.77
N LYS A 80 1.42 -0.64 -7.76
CA LYS A 80 1.83 -2.01 -7.49
C LYS A 80 0.64 -2.86 -7.05
N PRO A 81 0.47 -4.06 -7.62
CA PRO A 81 -0.63 -4.94 -7.24
C PRO A 81 -0.61 -5.33 -5.76
N GLY A 82 0.53 -5.16 -5.08
CA GLY A 82 0.67 -5.53 -3.67
C GLY A 82 0.36 -7.00 -3.45
N SER A 83 0.71 -7.83 -4.40
CA SER A 83 0.37 -9.25 -4.40
C SER A 83 1.28 -10.00 -3.45
N LEU A 84 0.71 -10.56 -2.40
CA LEU A 84 1.40 -11.44 -1.48
C LEU A 84 1.14 -12.89 -1.86
N TYR A 85 2.21 -13.65 -2.03
CA TYR A 85 2.18 -15.07 -2.32
C TYR A 85 3.09 -15.84 -1.38
N PHE A 86 2.61 -16.98 -0.92
CA PHE A 86 3.44 -17.97 -0.23
C PHE A 86 3.70 -19.12 -1.21
N ILE A 87 4.96 -19.32 -1.56
CA ILE A 87 5.38 -20.21 -2.64
C ILE A 87 6.19 -21.37 -2.07
N LYS A 88 5.80 -22.61 -2.40
CA LYS A 88 6.58 -23.82 -2.08
C LYS A 88 7.96 -23.73 -2.72
N GLN A 89 8.98 -24.23 -2.03
CA GLN A 89 10.33 -24.30 -2.61
C GLN A 89 10.37 -25.14 -3.89
N THR A 90 9.65 -26.25 -3.91
CA THR A 90 9.55 -27.14 -5.07
C THR A 90 8.10 -27.42 -5.41
N ASN A 91 7.81 -27.62 -6.70
CA ASN A 91 6.55 -28.17 -7.14
C ASN A 91 6.47 -29.70 -6.86
N ASP A 92 5.36 -30.32 -7.23
CA ASP A 92 5.13 -31.75 -7.01
C ASP A 92 6.08 -32.65 -7.83
N ASP A 93 6.64 -32.15 -8.95
CA ASP A 93 7.64 -32.85 -9.76
C ASP A 93 9.06 -32.74 -9.20
N GLY A 94 9.24 -31.99 -8.10
CA GLY A 94 10.53 -31.76 -7.46
C GLY A 94 11.37 -30.64 -8.10
N THR A 95 10.83 -29.90 -9.08
CA THR A 95 11.49 -28.74 -9.68
C THR A 95 11.46 -27.56 -8.71
N GLU A 96 12.57 -26.84 -8.55
CA GLU A 96 12.65 -25.67 -7.70
C GLU A 96 11.88 -24.50 -8.33
N ASN A 97 11.01 -23.86 -7.55
CA ASN A 97 10.23 -22.69 -7.95
C ASN A 97 11.01 -21.39 -7.81
N TYR A 98 12.00 -21.37 -6.92
CA TYR A 98 12.89 -20.23 -6.74
C TYR A 98 14.28 -20.68 -6.34
N THR A 99 15.27 -19.85 -6.59
CA THR A 99 16.67 -20.11 -6.29
C THR A 99 17.34 -18.86 -5.72
N TYR A 100 18.43 -19.07 -4.97
CA TYR A 100 19.24 -17.96 -4.46
C TYR A 100 20.24 -17.52 -5.53
N ASP A 101 20.15 -16.28 -5.97
CA ASP A 101 21.11 -15.67 -6.89
C ASP A 101 22.27 -15.06 -6.09
N SER A 102 23.42 -15.71 -6.14
CA SER A 102 24.63 -15.27 -5.45
C SER A 102 25.22 -13.96 -6.00
N SER A 103 24.80 -13.53 -7.19
CA SER A 103 25.26 -12.28 -7.80
C SER A 103 24.54 -11.06 -7.25
N THR A 104 23.26 -11.20 -6.94
CA THR A 104 22.42 -10.15 -6.35
C THR A 104 22.27 -10.28 -4.84
N GLY A 105 22.48 -11.49 -4.30
CA GLY A 105 22.24 -11.80 -2.89
C GLY A 105 20.78 -12.00 -2.53
N GLU A 106 19.92 -12.19 -3.53
CA GLU A 106 18.46 -12.28 -3.39
C GLU A 106 17.94 -13.63 -3.92
N TYR A 107 16.74 -14.01 -3.47
CA TYR A 107 16.01 -15.11 -4.08
C TYR A 107 15.26 -14.61 -5.32
N VAL A 108 15.21 -15.43 -6.36
CA VAL A 108 14.52 -15.14 -7.62
C VAL A 108 13.66 -16.32 -8.06
N LEU A 109 12.57 -16.06 -8.75
CA LEU A 109 11.75 -17.11 -9.36
C LEU A 109 12.55 -17.83 -10.44
N ASN A 110 12.40 -19.15 -10.50
CA ASN A 110 13.16 -20.01 -11.40
C ASN A 110 12.45 -20.17 -12.77
N GLY A 111 12.30 -19.03 -13.47
CA GLY A 111 11.80 -18.99 -14.85
C GLY A 111 10.29 -19.19 -15.02
N LYS A 112 9.52 -19.31 -13.94
CA LYS A 112 8.05 -19.37 -13.96
C LYS A 112 7.43 -18.03 -13.59
N THR A 113 6.26 -17.75 -14.13
CA THR A 113 5.42 -16.64 -13.69
C THR A 113 4.59 -17.02 -12.46
N ILE A 114 4.02 -16.05 -11.78
CA ILE A 114 3.14 -16.31 -10.62
C ILE A 114 1.89 -17.07 -11.06
N GLU A 115 1.34 -16.76 -12.23
CA GLU A 115 0.19 -17.46 -12.81
C GLU A 115 0.47 -18.94 -13.02
N GLU A 116 1.64 -19.29 -13.55
CA GLU A 116 2.07 -20.69 -13.72
C GLU A 116 2.26 -21.40 -12.38
N LEU A 117 2.73 -20.69 -11.35
CA LEU A 117 2.88 -21.23 -9.98
C LEU A 117 1.53 -21.39 -9.25
N GLU A 118 0.52 -20.59 -9.60
CA GLU A 118 -0.85 -20.75 -9.12
C GLU A 118 -1.50 -21.98 -9.79
N GLU A 119 -1.34 -22.13 -11.09
CA GLU A 119 -1.90 -23.24 -11.87
C GLU A 119 -1.33 -24.60 -11.44
N ASP A 120 -0.04 -24.68 -11.11
CA ASP A 120 0.61 -25.92 -10.68
C ASP A 120 0.50 -26.21 -9.18
N GLY A 121 -0.19 -25.33 -8.41
CA GLY A 121 -0.41 -25.49 -6.98
C GLY A 121 0.83 -25.19 -6.10
N SER A 122 1.85 -24.55 -6.66
CA SER A 122 3.04 -24.10 -5.92
C SER A 122 2.77 -22.86 -5.05
N VAL A 123 1.78 -22.03 -5.42
CA VAL A 123 1.26 -20.97 -4.56
C VAL A 123 0.27 -21.57 -3.57
N VAL A 124 0.64 -21.57 -2.29
CA VAL A 124 -0.16 -22.18 -1.21
C VAL A 124 -1.10 -21.19 -0.53
N LEU A 125 -0.72 -19.91 -0.47
CA LEU A 125 -1.52 -18.82 0.07
C LEU A 125 -1.33 -17.57 -0.77
N THR A 126 -2.36 -16.75 -0.76
CA THR A 126 -2.36 -15.42 -1.36
C THR A 126 -2.72 -14.37 -0.31
N GLY A 127 -2.63 -13.10 -0.65
CA GLY A 127 -3.04 -12.01 0.24
C GLY A 127 -4.50 -12.10 0.74
N LYS A 128 -5.37 -12.82 0.03
CA LYS A 128 -6.77 -13.07 0.45
C LYS A 128 -6.87 -13.99 1.66
N ASP A 129 -5.88 -14.84 1.86
CA ASP A 129 -5.82 -15.79 2.97
C ASP A 129 -5.26 -15.15 4.26
N VAL A 130 -4.86 -13.86 4.21
CA VAL A 130 -4.34 -13.08 5.36
C VAL A 130 -5.44 -12.19 5.93
N GLU A 131 -5.73 -12.35 7.20
CA GLU A 131 -6.73 -11.55 7.95
C GLU A 131 -6.16 -10.23 8.44
N SER A 132 -4.93 -10.28 8.99
CA SER A 132 -4.24 -9.07 9.49
C SER A 132 -2.72 -9.19 9.37
N ALA A 133 -2.08 -8.03 9.30
CA ALA A 133 -0.63 -7.88 9.32
C ALA A 133 -0.24 -6.75 10.28
N GLU A 134 0.67 -7.01 11.20
CA GLU A 134 1.09 -6.04 12.22
C GLU A 134 2.60 -6.05 12.40
N ALA A 135 3.22 -4.86 12.43
CA ALA A 135 4.62 -4.73 12.80
C ALA A 135 4.77 -4.91 14.32
N MET A 136 5.76 -5.67 14.74
CA MET A 136 6.05 -5.89 16.16
C MET A 136 7.54 -6.04 16.42
N HIS A 137 7.94 -5.81 17.65
CA HIS A 137 9.28 -6.15 18.11
C HIS A 137 9.29 -7.56 18.70
N GLN A 138 10.16 -8.41 18.20
CA GLN A 138 10.37 -9.76 18.69
C GLN A 138 11.80 -9.95 19.14
N GLN A 139 12.00 -10.66 20.24
CA GLN A 139 13.32 -11.04 20.67
C GLN A 139 13.78 -12.30 19.93
N ASN A 140 14.87 -12.20 19.20
CA ASN A 140 15.50 -13.35 18.55
C ASN A 140 15.92 -14.38 19.61
N SER A 141 15.44 -15.61 19.47
CA SER A 141 15.68 -16.67 20.45
C SER A 141 17.16 -17.04 20.60
N THR A 142 17.96 -16.86 19.55
CA THR A 142 19.37 -17.23 19.50
C THR A 142 20.27 -16.06 19.90
N THR A 143 20.08 -14.89 19.30
CA THR A 143 20.97 -13.72 19.52
C THR A 143 20.54 -12.85 20.70
N LYS A 144 19.31 -13.03 21.18
CA LYS A 144 18.66 -12.17 22.21
C LYS A 144 18.50 -10.71 21.79
N ALA A 145 18.82 -10.37 20.55
CA ALA A 145 18.58 -9.05 19.99
C ALA A 145 17.07 -8.82 19.79
N THR A 146 16.64 -7.57 19.91
CA THR A 146 15.28 -7.17 19.52
C THR A 146 15.29 -6.88 18.03
N GLU A 147 14.42 -7.54 17.29
CA GLU A 147 14.27 -7.42 15.84
C GLU A 147 12.86 -6.87 15.54
N SER A 148 12.75 -6.05 14.50
CA SER A 148 11.46 -5.65 13.96
C SER A 148 10.99 -6.76 13.02
N VAL A 149 9.74 -7.18 13.15
CA VAL A 149 9.15 -8.26 12.36
C VAL A 149 7.71 -7.90 11.99
N VAL A 150 7.18 -8.55 10.97
CA VAL A 150 5.76 -8.46 10.63
C VAL A 150 5.07 -9.77 11.01
N GLN A 151 4.11 -9.70 11.91
CA GLN A 151 3.24 -10.81 12.24
C GLN A 151 2.03 -10.84 11.30
N LEU A 152 1.80 -11.98 10.69
CA LEU A 152 0.63 -12.25 9.86
C LEU A 152 -0.33 -13.17 10.60
N LYS A 153 -1.61 -12.84 10.57
CA LYS A 153 -2.69 -13.71 11.02
C LYS A 153 -3.49 -14.13 9.80
N MET A 154 -3.67 -15.43 9.65
CA MET A 154 -4.40 -16.01 8.52
C MET A 154 -5.90 -16.04 8.80
N THR A 155 -6.71 -16.00 7.75
CA THR A 155 -8.13 -16.33 7.81
C THR A 155 -8.33 -17.81 8.21
N ASP A 156 -9.53 -18.22 8.54
CA ASP A 156 -9.81 -19.63 8.88
C ASP A 156 -9.47 -20.58 7.72
N GLU A 157 -9.74 -20.16 6.47
CA GLU A 157 -9.36 -20.91 5.28
C GLU A 157 -7.83 -20.90 5.07
N GLY A 158 -7.20 -19.75 5.22
CA GLY A 158 -5.75 -19.58 5.11
C GLY A 158 -5.00 -20.40 6.16
N LYS A 159 -5.53 -20.47 7.39
CA LYS A 159 -4.98 -21.29 8.48
C LYS A 159 -4.89 -22.76 8.09
N GLN A 160 -5.94 -23.34 7.50
CA GLN A 160 -5.93 -24.75 7.10
C GLN A 160 -4.92 -24.98 5.97
N LYS A 161 -4.95 -24.15 4.93
CA LYS A 161 -4.00 -24.22 3.80
C LYS A 161 -2.55 -24.10 4.29
N PHE A 162 -2.30 -23.18 5.24
CA PHE A 162 -0.96 -22.96 5.77
C PHE A 162 -0.48 -24.10 6.66
N ALA A 163 -1.37 -24.72 7.44
CA ALA A 163 -1.05 -25.91 8.22
C ALA A 163 -0.65 -27.08 7.30
N ASP A 164 -1.40 -27.31 6.23
CA ASP A 164 -1.10 -28.36 5.26
C ASP A 164 0.22 -28.10 4.51
N ALA A 165 0.44 -26.86 4.06
CA ALA A 165 1.68 -26.46 3.37
C ALA A 165 2.92 -26.56 4.28
N THR A 166 2.79 -26.12 5.55
CA THR A 166 3.90 -26.22 6.51
C THR A 166 4.16 -27.66 6.97
N GLN A 167 3.14 -28.52 7.01
CA GLN A 167 3.29 -29.97 7.25
C GLN A 167 4.09 -30.63 6.13
N GLU A 168 3.76 -30.31 4.88
CA GLU A 168 4.46 -30.82 3.70
C GLU A 168 5.93 -30.36 3.69
N ALA A 169 6.13 -29.04 3.80
CA ALA A 169 7.46 -28.43 3.79
C ALA A 169 8.33 -28.92 4.94
N TYR A 170 7.79 -29.06 6.17
CA TYR A 170 8.49 -29.60 7.34
C TYR A 170 8.94 -31.03 7.10
N SER A 171 8.05 -31.88 6.56
CA SER A 171 8.35 -33.30 6.31
C SER A 171 9.43 -33.48 5.24
N ALA A 172 9.51 -32.55 4.28
CA ALA A 172 10.49 -32.54 3.19
C ALA A 172 11.77 -31.75 3.53
N GLY A 173 11.84 -31.06 4.67
CA GLY A 173 12.95 -30.17 5.02
C GLY A 173 13.08 -28.97 4.08
N LYS A 174 11.95 -28.45 3.58
CA LYS A 174 11.87 -27.39 2.58
C LYS A 174 11.48 -26.05 3.22
N SER A 175 11.64 -24.99 2.45
CA SER A 175 11.22 -23.64 2.79
C SER A 175 9.90 -23.25 2.09
N ILE A 176 9.24 -22.22 2.60
CA ILE A 176 8.13 -21.55 1.94
C ILE A 176 8.56 -20.09 1.76
N GLY A 177 8.70 -19.67 0.50
CA GLY A 177 9.08 -18.31 0.16
C GLY A 177 7.90 -17.35 0.30
N ILE A 178 8.11 -16.21 0.92
CA ILE A 178 7.14 -15.10 1.00
C ILE A 178 7.51 -14.12 -0.10
N TYR A 179 6.70 -14.09 -1.15
CA TYR A 179 6.90 -13.28 -2.34
C TYR A 179 5.90 -12.13 -2.33
N TYR A 180 6.42 -10.92 -2.39
CA TYR A 180 5.64 -9.71 -2.36
C TYR A 180 6.19 -8.71 -3.38
N ASP A 181 5.31 -8.17 -4.23
CA ASP A 181 5.63 -7.11 -5.17
C ASP A 181 6.88 -7.43 -6.02
N GLU A 182 6.84 -8.59 -6.69
CA GLU A 182 7.89 -9.11 -7.58
C GLU A 182 9.23 -9.46 -6.91
N LYS A 183 9.27 -9.52 -5.56
CA LYS A 183 10.47 -9.86 -4.79
C LYS A 183 10.17 -10.85 -3.67
N PHE A 184 11.17 -11.69 -3.35
CA PHE A 184 11.13 -12.46 -2.11
C PHE A 184 11.49 -11.57 -0.93
N VAL A 185 10.53 -11.35 -0.04
CA VAL A 185 10.72 -10.61 1.21
C VAL A 185 11.43 -11.48 2.24
N SER A 186 11.11 -12.77 2.26
CA SER A 186 11.71 -13.75 3.17
C SER A 186 11.53 -15.15 2.62
N VAL A 187 12.52 -16.02 2.90
CA VAL A 187 12.49 -17.45 2.53
C VAL A 187 12.85 -18.28 3.77
N PRO A 188 11.97 -18.33 4.79
CA PRO A 188 12.22 -19.06 6.01
C PRO A 188 12.17 -20.58 5.77
N SER A 189 13.10 -21.32 6.41
CA SER A 189 12.97 -22.77 6.51
C SER A 189 11.82 -23.13 7.43
N VAL A 190 11.02 -24.09 7.06
CA VAL A 190 9.89 -24.57 7.88
C VAL A 190 10.42 -25.55 8.93
N ASN A 191 10.49 -25.12 10.18
CA ASN A 191 11.05 -25.90 11.29
C ASN A 191 9.94 -26.57 12.15
N ALA A 192 8.70 -26.25 11.92
CA ALA A 192 7.52 -26.81 12.59
C ALA A 192 6.26 -26.62 11.76
N VAL A 193 5.26 -27.43 12.03
CA VAL A 193 3.92 -27.23 11.47
C VAL A 193 3.25 -26.06 12.16
N ILE A 194 2.73 -25.10 11.38
CA ILE A 194 2.06 -23.91 11.89
C ILE A 194 0.55 -24.13 11.76
N SER A 195 -0.07 -24.57 12.82
CA SER A 195 -1.50 -24.88 12.86
C SER A 195 -2.35 -23.80 13.56
N ASP A 196 -1.71 -22.79 14.17
CA ASP A 196 -2.40 -21.69 14.84
C ASP A 196 -2.80 -20.55 13.87
N GLY A 197 -2.27 -20.59 12.64
CA GLY A 197 -2.53 -19.59 11.60
C GLY A 197 -1.77 -18.29 11.78
N THR A 198 -0.67 -18.31 12.56
CA THR A 198 0.19 -17.13 12.77
C THR A 198 1.55 -17.34 12.14
N ALA A 199 1.93 -16.49 11.20
CA ALA A 199 3.26 -16.47 10.59
C ALA A 199 4.01 -15.18 10.96
N VAL A 200 5.34 -15.26 11.00
CA VAL A 200 6.20 -14.10 11.27
C VAL A 200 7.15 -13.93 10.11
N ILE A 201 7.09 -12.76 9.47
CA ILE A 201 8.07 -12.35 8.47
C ILE A 201 9.20 -11.67 9.22
N SER A 202 10.38 -12.27 9.17
CA SER A 202 11.62 -11.69 9.65
C SER A 202 12.64 -11.76 8.53
N GLY A 203 13.48 -10.76 8.36
CA GLY A 203 14.51 -10.78 7.32
C GLY A 203 15.52 -9.65 7.50
N GLY A 204 16.77 -9.99 7.29
CA GLY A 204 17.95 -9.20 6.95
C GLY A 204 18.09 -7.79 7.50
N ASN A 205 17.89 -7.50 8.78
CA ASN A 205 17.95 -6.17 9.39
C ASN A 205 16.75 -5.24 9.06
N MET A 206 15.55 -5.81 8.90
CA MET A 206 14.33 -5.00 8.76
C MET A 206 14.24 -4.00 9.92
N ASP A 207 14.23 -2.71 9.61
CA ASP A 207 14.02 -1.68 10.61
C ASP A 207 12.52 -1.51 10.95
N TRP A 208 12.21 -0.63 11.89
CA TRP A 208 10.83 -0.43 12.33
C TRP A 208 9.95 0.20 11.25
N ASP A 209 10.50 1.13 10.48
CA ASP A 209 9.77 1.85 9.44
C ASP A 209 9.48 0.90 8.26
N GLU A 210 10.44 0.07 7.88
CA GLU A 210 10.25 -1.00 6.88
C GLU A 210 9.21 -2.02 7.33
N ALA A 211 9.28 -2.50 8.58
CA ALA A 211 8.29 -3.44 9.12
C ALA A 211 6.88 -2.84 9.15
N THR A 212 6.77 -1.57 9.52
CA THR A 212 5.48 -0.87 9.58
C THR A 212 4.90 -0.64 8.18
N SER A 213 5.72 -0.24 7.22
CA SER A 213 5.32 -0.07 5.82
C SER A 213 4.86 -1.40 5.22
N LEU A 214 5.65 -2.46 5.39
CA LEU A 214 5.30 -3.80 4.91
C LEU A 214 4.00 -4.32 5.54
N ALA A 215 3.86 -4.22 6.87
CA ALA A 215 2.64 -4.63 7.57
C ALA A 215 1.41 -3.88 7.07
N SER A 216 1.53 -2.57 6.84
CA SER A 216 0.45 -1.74 6.32
C SER A 216 0.04 -2.20 4.91
N THR A 217 1.00 -2.41 4.03
CA THR A 217 0.75 -2.84 2.66
C THR A 217 0.13 -4.25 2.59
N LEU A 218 0.61 -5.16 3.42
CA LEU A 218 0.05 -6.53 3.51
C LEU A 218 -1.37 -6.54 4.09
N ARG A 219 -1.67 -5.67 5.07
CA ARG A 219 -3.01 -5.53 5.67
C ARG A 219 -4.05 -5.03 4.68
N ILE A 220 -3.66 -4.09 3.79
CA ILE A 220 -4.55 -3.56 2.75
C ILE A 220 -4.82 -4.63 1.68
N GLY A 221 -3.90 -5.56 1.53
CA GLY A 221 -4.02 -6.69 0.62
C GLY A 221 -3.77 -6.34 -0.85
N SER A 222 -3.85 -7.34 -1.72
CA SER A 222 -3.71 -7.18 -3.16
C SER A 222 -4.91 -6.44 -3.76
N LEU A 223 -4.65 -5.63 -4.78
CA LEU A 223 -5.71 -5.03 -5.58
C LEU A 223 -6.53 -6.13 -6.27
N SER A 224 -7.84 -5.94 -6.34
CA SER A 224 -8.74 -6.89 -7.02
C SER A 224 -8.58 -6.86 -8.54
N LEU A 225 -8.03 -5.78 -9.06
CA LEU A 225 -7.75 -5.57 -10.48
C LEU A 225 -6.29 -5.19 -10.70
N LYS A 226 -5.68 -5.71 -11.76
CA LYS A 226 -4.42 -5.20 -12.29
C LYS A 226 -4.68 -3.85 -12.93
N LEU A 227 -3.87 -2.86 -12.59
CA LEU A 227 -4.00 -1.48 -13.04
C LEU A 227 -2.81 -1.09 -13.89
N GLU A 228 -3.07 -0.24 -14.89
CA GLU A 228 -2.05 0.42 -15.70
C GLU A 228 -2.20 1.93 -15.51
N GLU A 229 -1.09 2.61 -15.25
CA GLU A 229 -1.06 4.06 -15.18
C GLU A 229 -1.26 4.66 -16.57
N ILE A 230 -2.30 5.48 -16.71
CA ILE A 230 -2.56 6.18 -17.99
C ILE A 230 -2.23 7.67 -17.91
N ASN A 231 -2.23 8.25 -16.73
CA ASN A 231 -1.86 9.64 -16.51
C ASN A 231 -1.42 9.87 -15.08
N SER A 232 -0.35 10.66 -14.90
CA SER A 232 0.04 11.20 -13.62
C SER A 232 0.43 12.66 -13.74
N SER A 233 0.11 13.45 -12.74
CA SER A 233 0.48 14.85 -12.67
C SER A 233 0.88 15.25 -11.25
N VAL A 234 1.94 16.05 -11.16
CA VAL A 234 2.40 16.65 -9.91
C VAL A 234 2.06 18.12 -9.93
N VAL A 235 1.20 18.53 -9.02
CA VAL A 235 0.79 19.93 -8.87
C VAL A 235 1.65 20.57 -7.78
N GLY A 236 2.48 21.55 -8.17
CA GLY A 236 3.32 22.27 -7.20
C GLY A 236 2.50 23.18 -6.28
N ALA A 237 2.81 23.19 -5.00
CA ALA A 237 2.16 24.01 -3.97
C ALA A 237 2.27 25.53 -4.17
N GLN A 238 3.06 26.00 -5.16
CA GLN A 238 3.31 27.43 -5.36
C GLN A 238 2.07 28.23 -5.81
N LEU A 239 1.14 27.61 -6.53
CA LEU A 239 -0.09 28.28 -6.96
C LEU A 239 -1.08 28.47 -5.82
N GLY A 240 -1.20 27.50 -4.92
CA GLY A 240 -2.14 27.53 -3.81
C GLY A 240 -1.79 28.56 -2.73
N SER A 241 -0.52 28.62 -2.30
CA SER A 241 -0.07 29.57 -1.28
C SER A 241 -0.19 31.02 -1.74
N ALA A 242 0.11 31.29 -3.02
CA ALA A 242 -0.05 32.61 -3.63
C ALA A 242 -1.53 33.00 -3.74
N ALA A 243 -2.40 32.11 -4.16
CA ALA A 243 -3.84 32.36 -4.29
C ALA A 243 -4.49 32.62 -2.94
N VAL A 244 -4.23 31.81 -1.91
CA VAL A 244 -4.75 32.00 -0.56
C VAL A 244 -4.26 33.32 0.04
N SER A 245 -2.96 33.62 -0.05
CA SER A 245 -2.40 34.88 0.44
C SER A 245 -3.02 36.10 -0.23
N THR A 246 -3.22 36.03 -1.56
CA THR A 246 -3.83 37.13 -2.33
C THR A 246 -5.31 37.30 -1.98
N SER A 247 -6.06 36.22 -1.83
CA SER A 247 -7.47 36.24 -1.45
C SER A 247 -7.69 36.80 -0.06
N VAL A 248 -6.85 36.44 0.93
CA VAL A 248 -6.90 36.99 2.28
C VAL A 248 -6.59 38.48 2.28
N LYS A 249 -5.59 38.93 1.52
CA LYS A 249 -5.28 40.36 1.38
C LYS A 249 -6.44 41.12 0.71
N ALA A 250 -7.00 40.59 -0.34
CA ALA A 250 -8.14 41.19 -1.03
C ALA A 250 -9.38 41.28 -0.11
N GLY A 251 -9.66 40.22 0.67
CA GLY A 251 -10.72 40.22 1.68
C GLY A 251 -10.54 41.26 2.76
N ALA A 252 -9.31 41.38 3.30
CA ALA A 252 -8.98 42.41 4.31
C ALA A 252 -9.16 43.83 3.74
N ILE A 253 -8.72 44.10 2.51
CA ILE A 253 -8.89 45.39 1.84
C ILE A 253 -10.41 45.65 1.64
N GLY A 254 -11.19 44.67 1.21
CA GLY A 254 -12.63 44.76 1.04
C GLY A 254 -13.36 45.14 2.35
N ILE A 255 -13.00 44.51 3.46
CA ILE A 255 -13.55 44.82 4.78
C ILE A 255 -13.24 46.27 5.16
N VAL A 256 -11.99 46.74 4.99
CA VAL A 256 -11.59 48.12 5.27
C VAL A 256 -12.38 49.11 4.41
N LEU A 257 -12.58 48.85 3.13
CA LEU A 257 -13.36 49.67 2.22
C LEU A 257 -14.86 49.76 2.66
N ILE A 258 -15.41 48.62 3.08
CA ILE A 258 -16.81 48.59 3.59
C ILE A 258 -16.92 49.44 4.87
N ILE A 259 -16.00 49.30 5.81
CA ILE A 259 -15.96 50.08 7.06
C ILE A 259 -15.85 51.60 6.75
N LEU A 260 -14.95 51.95 5.83
CA LEU A 260 -14.78 53.33 5.40
C LEU A 260 -16.06 53.90 4.74
N PHE A 261 -16.66 53.11 3.85
CA PHE A 261 -17.93 53.48 3.20
C PHE A 261 -19.02 53.72 4.23
N LEU A 262 -19.20 52.79 5.18
CA LEU A 262 -20.20 52.94 6.26
C LEU A 262 -19.92 54.16 7.15
N ALA A 263 -18.67 54.40 7.49
CA ALA A 263 -18.29 55.58 8.28
C ALA A 263 -18.61 56.90 7.57
N ILE A 264 -18.40 56.96 6.24
CA ILE A 264 -18.71 58.19 5.44
C ILE A 264 -20.21 58.38 5.27
N VAL A 265 -20.93 57.31 4.91
CA VAL A 265 -22.36 57.37 4.59
C VAL A 265 -23.24 57.56 5.84
N TYR A 266 -22.95 56.83 6.90
CA TYR A 266 -23.71 56.85 8.14
C TYR A 266 -23.22 57.85 9.16
N ARG A 267 -22.14 58.65 8.86
CA ARG A 267 -21.61 59.71 9.71
C ARG A 267 -21.55 59.29 11.18
N LEU A 268 -20.71 58.27 11.50
CA LEU A 268 -20.48 57.79 12.86
C LEU A 268 -21.67 58.15 13.80
N PRO A 269 -22.70 57.36 13.97
CA PRO A 269 -23.60 57.52 15.08
C PRO A 269 -22.75 57.29 16.33
N GLY A 270 -22.69 58.31 17.19
CA GLY A 270 -21.90 58.32 18.40
C GLY A 270 -22.21 57.21 19.39
#